data_4851685cf99787939c7dd4af87b66abe
#
_entry.id   4851685cf99787939c7dd4af87b66abe
#
_cell.length_a   1.000
_cell.length_b   1.000
_cell.length_c   1.000
_cell.angle_alpha   90.00
_cell.angle_beta   90.00
_cell.angle_gamma   90.00
#
_symmetry.space_group_name_H-M   'P 1'
#
loop_
_entity.id
_entity.type
_entity.pdbx_description
1 polymer ?
#
loop_
_entity_poly.entity_id
_entity_poly.type
_entity_poly.pdbx_seq_one_letter_code
_entity_poly.pdbx_strand_id
1 'polypeptide(L)'
;PTLKKIKILFNQLYEFALKNDICNKDYSTFVEISQYKDRNPNKHTRTKFTKEEVAKVWTMKEDKYYQIILMLLYNGTRISEFLDLKKENVHLEEQYFDVIDSKTENGIRKVPIADKLLPYYKDWYNSCPDCEYLLHTEDGKRFLYRNYYDSYWTPLVEQIGIDRTPHCTRHTCISMLSEAGVQDTTIKKIVGHSGAMTLTEKVYTHLDMQVLVDAINKTLENEDIVIADAESA
;
A
#
# COMPACT_ATOMS: atom_id res chain seq x y z
N PRO A 1 20.55 3.41 -7.11
CA PRO A 1 19.31 4.01 -7.66
C PRO A 1 19.54 5.39 -8.26
N THR A 2 20.29 6.29 -7.60
CA THR A 2 20.52 7.68 -8.02
C THR A 2 21.24 7.77 -9.36
N LEU A 3 22.35 7.02 -9.54
CA LEU A 3 23.08 7.01 -10.80
C LEU A 3 22.23 6.55 -11.99
N LYS A 4 21.35 5.54 -11.80
CA LYS A 4 20.40 5.14 -12.86
C LYS A 4 19.45 6.26 -13.27
N LYS A 5 18.92 7.01 -12.28
CA LYS A 5 18.05 8.17 -12.57
C LYS A 5 18.78 9.29 -13.31
N ILE A 6 20.02 9.56 -12.90
CA ILE A 6 20.88 10.55 -13.57
C ILE A 6 21.14 10.09 -15.03
N LYS A 7 21.50 8.83 -15.26
CA LYS A 7 21.68 8.30 -16.61
C LYS A 7 20.43 8.45 -17.49
N ILE A 8 19.25 8.12 -16.94
CA ILE A 8 17.97 8.30 -17.66
C ILE A 8 17.78 9.76 -18.05
N LEU A 9 18.03 10.70 -17.14
CA LEU A 9 17.93 12.14 -17.43
C LEU A 9 18.91 12.55 -18.53
N PHE A 10 20.16 12.10 -18.47
CA PHE A 10 21.15 12.37 -19.53
C PHE A 10 20.69 11.82 -20.88
N ASN A 11 20.19 10.60 -20.94
CA ASN A 11 19.66 10.02 -22.18
C ASN A 11 18.52 10.90 -22.75
N GLN A 12 17.59 11.34 -21.91
CA GLN A 12 16.48 12.21 -22.33
C GLN A 12 16.97 13.59 -22.83
N LEU A 13 17.96 14.18 -22.15
CA LEU A 13 18.57 15.45 -22.58
C LEU A 13 19.28 15.33 -23.93
N TYR A 14 20.05 14.26 -24.17
CA TYR A 14 20.70 14.04 -25.44
C TYR A 14 19.69 13.70 -26.56
N GLU A 15 18.65 12.96 -26.27
CA GLU A 15 17.56 12.72 -27.21
C GLU A 15 16.88 14.04 -27.64
N PHE A 16 16.61 14.91 -26.68
CA PHE A 16 16.07 16.25 -26.97
C PHE A 16 17.05 17.09 -27.80
N ALA A 17 18.33 17.11 -27.42
CA ALA A 17 19.36 17.88 -28.10
C ALA A 17 19.57 17.44 -29.57
N LEU A 18 19.53 16.13 -29.84
CA LEU A 18 19.58 15.57 -31.18
C LEU A 18 18.36 15.94 -32.00
N LYS A 19 17.16 15.85 -31.42
CA LYS A 19 15.90 16.21 -32.12
C LYS A 19 15.79 17.70 -32.46
N ASN A 20 16.52 18.55 -31.77
CA ASN A 20 16.53 20.01 -31.99
C ASN A 20 17.84 20.50 -32.62
N ASP A 21 18.65 19.65 -33.20
CA ASP A 21 19.92 19.99 -33.87
C ASP A 21 20.92 20.75 -32.99
N ILE A 22 20.83 20.60 -31.66
CA ILE A 22 21.73 21.26 -30.69
C ILE A 22 23.07 20.50 -30.63
N CYS A 23 23.05 19.19 -30.87
CA CYS A 23 24.26 18.37 -30.94
C CYS A 23 24.12 17.31 -32.04
N ASN A 24 25.25 16.78 -32.50
CA ASN A 24 25.31 15.81 -33.60
C ASN A 24 25.57 14.36 -33.11
N LYS A 25 25.77 14.19 -31.80
CA LYS A 25 26.09 12.88 -31.23
C LYS A 25 25.57 12.74 -29.82
N ASP A 26 25.04 11.55 -29.52
CA ASP A 26 24.61 11.20 -28.17
C ASP A 26 25.81 10.63 -27.36
N TYR A 27 26.36 11.43 -26.48
CA TYR A 27 27.42 11.02 -25.57
C TYR A 27 26.91 10.27 -24.34
N SER A 28 25.63 10.29 -24.06
CA SER A 28 25.05 9.56 -22.92
C SER A 28 25.14 8.04 -23.08
N THR A 29 25.20 7.55 -24.32
CA THR A 29 25.36 6.13 -24.65
C THR A 29 26.70 5.55 -24.18
N PHE A 30 27.74 6.39 -24.05
CA PHE A 30 29.06 5.97 -23.58
C PHE A 30 29.20 5.95 -22.06
N VAL A 31 28.19 6.44 -21.33
CA VAL A 31 28.22 6.44 -19.87
C VAL A 31 27.82 5.06 -19.34
N GLU A 32 28.80 4.29 -18.89
CA GLU A 32 28.56 3.02 -18.23
C GLU A 32 28.47 3.17 -16.72
N ILE A 33 27.38 2.66 -16.14
CA ILE A 33 27.11 2.69 -14.70
C ILE A 33 27.05 1.28 -14.06
N SER A 34 27.20 0.23 -14.88
CA SER A 34 27.11 -1.18 -14.45
C SER A 34 28.13 -1.55 -13.38
N GLN A 35 29.30 -0.91 -13.39
CA GLN A 35 30.37 -1.12 -12.42
C GLN A 35 30.05 -0.56 -11.01
N TYR A 36 29.09 0.37 -10.89
CA TYR A 36 28.71 0.95 -9.61
C TYR A 36 27.56 0.16 -8.99
N LYS A 37 27.90 -0.81 -8.14
CA LYS A 37 26.90 -1.57 -7.38
C LYS A 37 26.37 -0.74 -6.21
N ASP A 38 25.07 -0.88 -5.96
CA ASP A 38 24.46 -0.34 -4.75
C ASP A 38 25.02 -1.12 -3.53
N ARG A 39 25.83 -0.43 -2.73
CA ARG A 39 26.46 -0.99 -1.52
C ARG A 39 25.77 -0.53 -0.25
N ASN A 40 24.53 -0.02 -0.34
CA ASN A 40 23.81 0.42 0.85
C ASN A 40 23.49 -0.80 1.74
N PRO A 41 24.14 -0.93 2.91
CA PRO A 41 23.88 -2.02 3.84
C PRO A 41 22.47 -1.96 4.44
N ASN A 42 21.86 -0.77 4.45
CA ASN A 42 20.51 -0.51 4.97
C ASN A 42 19.42 -0.62 3.87
N LYS A 43 19.69 -1.33 2.80
CA LYS A 43 18.68 -1.58 1.78
C LYS A 43 17.65 -2.56 2.35
N HIS A 44 16.58 -2.01 2.89
CA HIS A 44 15.42 -2.81 3.30
C HIS A 44 15.02 -3.70 2.14
N THR A 45 15.05 -5.00 2.33
CA THR A 45 14.47 -5.96 1.40
C THR A 45 12.97 -5.70 1.43
N ARG A 46 12.41 -5.24 0.30
CA ARG A 46 10.96 -5.02 0.15
C ARG A 46 10.25 -6.38 0.02
N THR A 47 10.37 -7.18 1.07
CA THR A 47 9.71 -8.47 1.18
C THR A 47 8.36 -8.29 1.87
N LYS A 48 7.40 -9.15 1.53
CA LYS A 48 6.11 -9.20 2.23
C LYS A 48 6.30 -9.55 3.71
N PHE A 49 5.34 -9.23 4.55
CA PHE A 49 5.25 -9.77 5.90
C PHE A 49 5.10 -11.29 5.82
N THR A 50 5.72 -12.01 6.74
CA THR A 50 5.46 -13.45 6.91
C THR A 50 4.14 -13.66 7.65
N LYS A 51 3.62 -14.89 7.66
CA LYS A 51 2.39 -15.21 8.41
C LYS A 51 2.57 -14.98 9.91
N GLU A 52 3.75 -15.31 10.43
CA GLU A 52 4.11 -15.11 11.83
C GLU A 52 4.20 -13.62 12.18
N GLU A 53 4.74 -12.79 11.25
CA GLU A 53 4.77 -11.34 11.43
C GLU A 53 3.35 -10.73 11.42
N VAL A 54 2.47 -11.19 10.54
CA VAL A 54 1.05 -10.77 10.51
C VAL A 54 0.34 -11.19 11.80
N ALA A 55 0.54 -12.43 12.27
CA ALA A 55 -0.03 -12.91 13.53
C ALA A 55 0.43 -12.05 14.73
N LYS A 56 1.71 -11.66 14.79
CA LYS A 56 2.21 -10.74 15.83
C LYS A 56 1.49 -9.37 15.79
N VAL A 57 1.20 -8.83 14.62
CA VAL A 57 0.43 -7.58 14.53
C VAL A 57 -0.98 -7.79 15.07
N TRP A 58 -1.61 -8.94 14.81
CA TRP A 58 -2.93 -9.27 15.34
C TRP A 58 -2.97 -9.40 16.87
N THR A 59 -1.90 -9.87 17.52
CA THR A 59 -1.85 -9.91 19.00
C THR A 59 -1.92 -8.52 19.63
N MET A 60 -1.63 -7.47 18.85
CA MET A 60 -1.64 -6.07 19.30
C MET A 60 -2.90 -5.31 18.85
N LYS A 61 -3.96 -6.01 18.42
CA LYS A 61 -5.19 -5.44 17.84
C LYS A 61 -5.94 -4.44 18.72
N GLU A 62 -5.74 -4.50 20.02
CA GLU A 62 -6.37 -3.57 20.98
C GLU A 62 -5.72 -2.17 20.95
N ASP A 63 -4.49 -2.04 20.49
CA ASP A 63 -3.84 -0.76 20.31
C ASP A 63 -4.24 -0.13 18.96
N LYS A 64 -4.82 1.06 19.03
CA LYS A 64 -5.36 1.76 17.86
C LYS A 64 -4.31 2.04 16.77
N TYR A 65 -3.03 2.17 17.11
CA TYR A 65 -1.98 2.41 16.13
C TYR A 65 -1.57 1.14 15.40
N TYR A 66 -1.61 -0.02 16.07
CA TYR A 66 -1.47 -1.32 15.39
C TYR A 66 -2.67 -1.64 14.49
N GLN A 67 -3.86 -1.14 14.81
CA GLN A 67 -5.02 -1.25 13.92
C GLN A 67 -4.75 -0.59 12.54
N ILE A 68 -3.98 0.51 12.50
CA ILE A 68 -3.58 1.12 11.21
C ILE A 68 -2.74 0.14 10.39
N ILE A 69 -1.81 -0.59 11.03
CA ILE A 69 -1.00 -1.60 10.34
C ILE A 69 -1.89 -2.73 9.81
N LEU A 70 -2.83 -3.23 10.63
CA LEU A 70 -3.80 -4.23 10.20
C LEU A 70 -4.64 -3.74 9.02
N MET A 71 -5.21 -2.55 9.09
CA MET A 71 -5.97 -1.97 7.99
C MET A 71 -5.13 -1.88 6.70
N LEU A 72 -3.85 -1.49 6.79
CA LEU A 72 -2.94 -1.44 5.64
C LEU A 72 -2.61 -2.81 5.06
N LEU A 73 -2.51 -3.85 5.90
CA LEU A 73 -2.25 -5.23 5.46
C LEU A 73 -3.37 -5.79 4.59
N TYR A 74 -4.62 -5.34 4.80
CA TYR A 74 -5.79 -5.89 4.11
C TYR A 74 -6.45 -4.93 3.12
N ASN A 75 -6.10 -3.65 3.09
CA ASN A 75 -6.64 -2.72 2.08
C ASN A 75 -5.74 -2.57 0.84
N GLY A 76 -4.46 -2.94 0.94
CA GLY A 76 -3.50 -2.91 -0.15
C GLY A 76 -3.23 -1.52 -0.74
N THR A 77 -3.58 -0.43 -0.04
CA THR A 77 -3.30 0.94 -0.49
C THR A 77 -1.84 1.32 -0.34
N ARG A 78 -1.44 2.41 -0.96
CA ARG A 78 -0.19 3.08 -0.56
C ARG A 78 -0.42 3.81 0.74
N ILE A 79 0.59 3.84 1.60
CA ILE A 79 0.49 4.51 2.91
C ILE A 79 0.02 5.97 2.79
N SER A 80 0.50 6.73 1.79
CA SER A 80 0.06 8.11 1.57
C SER A 80 -1.42 8.20 1.20
N GLU A 81 -1.93 7.29 0.36
CA GLU A 81 -3.35 7.22 0.01
C GLU A 81 -4.21 7.01 1.25
N PHE A 82 -3.74 6.17 2.18
CA PHE A 82 -4.47 5.84 3.40
C PHE A 82 -4.38 6.91 4.49
N LEU A 83 -3.21 7.54 4.67
CA LEU A 83 -3.07 8.66 5.61
C LEU A 83 -3.83 9.91 5.16
N ASP A 84 -4.04 10.06 3.84
CA ASP A 84 -4.76 11.17 3.24
C ASP A 84 -6.26 10.88 3.03
N LEU A 85 -6.75 9.72 3.51
CA LEU A 85 -8.15 9.33 3.38
C LEU A 85 -9.06 10.22 4.23
N LYS A 86 -9.95 10.96 3.55
CA LYS A 86 -10.95 11.79 4.21
C LYS A 86 -12.18 10.96 4.59
N LYS A 87 -12.84 11.35 5.67
CA LYS A 87 -14.08 10.69 6.13
C LYS A 87 -15.21 10.73 5.11
N GLU A 88 -15.32 11.80 4.34
CA GLU A 88 -16.32 11.94 3.27
C GLU A 88 -16.24 10.86 2.19
N ASN A 89 -15.06 10.24 2.05
CA ASN A 89 -14.78 9.18 1.07
C ASN A 89 -14.88 7.77 1.69
N VAL A 90 -15.36 7.65 2.93
CA VAL A 90 -15.50 6.36 3.64
C VAL A 90 -16.96 5.98 3.75
N HIS A 91 -17.34 4.87 3.16
CA HIS A 91 -18.70 4.35 3.08
C HIS A 91 -18.80 3.09 3.95
N LEU A 92 -19.05 3.29 5.25
CA LEU A 92 -19.00 2.23 6.26
C LEU A 92 -20.12 1.21 6.10
N GLU A 93 -21.30 1.62 5.62
CA GLU A 93 -22.45 0.73 5.42
C GLU A 93 -22.24 -0.18 4.19
N GLU A 94 -21.62 0.36 3.14
CA GLU A 94 -21.30 -0.36 1.91
C GLU A 94 -19.91 -1.00 1.94
N GLN A 95 -19.18 -0.87 3.05
CA GLN A 95 -17.88 -1.48 3.31
C GLN A 95 -16.80 -1.18 2.28
N TYR A 96 -16.66 0.08 1.89
CA TYR A 96 -15.55 0.53 1.03
C TYR A 96 -15.16 1.98 1.31
N PHE A 97 -14.04 2.39 0.75
CA PHE A 97 -13.66 3.80 0.66
C PHE A 97 -13.12 4.13 -0.73
N ASP A 98 -13.24 5.40 -1.11
CA ASP A 98 -12.74 5.91 -2.38
C ASP A 98 -11.32 6.47 -2.23
N VAL A 99 -10.41 6.03 -3.09
CA VAL A 99 -9.14 6.69 -3.33
C VAL A 99 -9.35 7.64 -4.50
N ILE A 100 -9.49 8.93 -4.20
CA ILE A 100 -9.81 9.98 -5.19
C ILE A 100 -8.57 10.68 -5.74
N ASP A 101 -7.43 10.64 -5.03
CA ASP A 101 -6.15 11.19 -5.46
C ASP A 101 -5.07 10.11 -5.41
N SER A 102 -4.39 9.92 -6.51
CA SER A 102 -3.30 8.96 -6.61
C SER A 102 -2.30 9.41 -7.67
N LYS A 103 -1.04 9.02 -7.48
CA LYS A 103 0.07 9.33 -8.40
C LYS A 103 -0.22 8.93 -9.87
N THR A 104 -1.19 8.05 -10.12
CA THR A 104 -1.58 7.55 -11.44
C THR A 104 -3.10 7.48 -11.55
N GLU A 105 -3.66 7.70 -12.74
CA GLU A 105 -5.11 7.60 -13.01
C GLU A 105 -5.71 6.26 -12.55
N ASN A 106 -5.00 5.16 -12.73
CA ASN A 106 -5.44 3.84 -12.27
C ASN A 106 -5.36 3.66 -10.73
N GLY A 107 -4.82 4.64 -10.02
CA GLY A 107 -4.85 4.67 -8.56
C GLY A 107 -6.21 5.10 -8.00
N ILE A 108 -7.03 5.82 -8.78
CA ILE A 108 -8.40 6.21 -8.41
C ILE A 108 -9.27 4.95 -8.47
N ARG A 109 -9.84 4.57 -7.32
CA ARG A 109 -10.57 3.31 -7.19
C ARG A 109 -11.34 3.24 -5.89
N LYS A 110 -12.28 2.30 -5.85
CA LYS A 110 -12.94 1.84 -4.61
C LYS A 110 -12.11 0.72 -3.98
N VAL A 111 -11.87 0.82 -2.68
CA VAL A 111 -11.13 -0.17 -1.90
C VAL A 111 -12.06 -0.81 -0.89
N PRO A 112 -12.26 -2.14 -0.91
CA PRO A 112 -13.15 -2.83 0.01
C PRO A 112 -12.60 -2.82 1.44
N ILE A 113 -13.50 -2.85 2.43
CA ILE A 113 -13.21 -3.01 3.84
C ILE A 113 -13.63 -4.42 4.25
N ALA A 114 -12.70 -5.21 4.77
CA ALA A 114 -12.99 -6.54 5.25
C ALA A 114 -13.85 -6.51 6.53
N ASP A 115 -14.73 -7.47 6.70
CA ASP A 115 -15.68 -7.56 7.84
C ASP A 115 -14.99 -7.45 9.19
N LYS A 116 -13.90 -8.19 9.38
CA LYS A 116 -13.10 -8.18 10.63
C LYS A 116 -12.48 -6.83 10.95
N LEU A 117 -12.22 -5.99 9.95
CA LEU A 117 -11.59 -4.68 10.12
C LEU A 117 -12.60 -3.55 10.18
N LEU A 118 -13.84 -3.77 9.78
CA LEU A 118 -14.90 -2.76 9.80
C LEU A 118 -15.07 -2.09 11.18
N PRO A 119 -14.98 -2.78 12.33
CA PRO A 119 -15.00 -2.15 13.64
C PRO A 119 -13.90 -1.09 13.81
N TYR A 120 -12.66 -1.38 13.38
CA TYR A 120 -11.55 -0.43 13.48
C TYR A 120 -11.78 0.84 12.64
N TYR A 121 -12.33 0.68 11.43
CA TYR A 121 -12.73 1.83 10.61
C TYR A 121 -13.81 2.67 11.30
N LYS A 122 -14.81 2.04 11.92
CA LYS A 122 -15.87 2.71 12.68
C LYS A 122 -15.31 3.45 13.90
N ASP A 123 -14.41 2.82 14.64
CA ASP A 123 -13.77 3.42 15.81
C ASP A 123 -12.93 4.64 15.43
N TRP A 124 -12.11 4.55 14.40
CA TRP A 124 -11.34 5.69 13.88
C TRP A 124 -12.26 6.79 13.34
N TYR A 125 -13.33 6.43 12.63
CA TYR A 125 -14.30 7.38 12.08
C TYR A 125 -14.98 8.19 13.19
N ASN A 126 -15.35 7.54 14.29
CA ASN A 126 -16.10 8.14 15.39
C ASN A 126 -15.21 8.80 16.46
N SER A 127 -13.91 8.46 16.53
CA SER A 127 -13.00 8.95 17.59
C SER A 127 -12.76 10.46 17.59
N CYS A 128 -12.96 11.13 16.45
CA CYS A 128 -12.83 12.59 16.31
C CYS A 128 -13.90 13.12 15.35
N PRO A 129 -15.13 13.43 15.79
CA PRO A 129 -16.23 13.82 14.89
C PRO A 129 -15.89 15.00 13.97
N ASP A 130 -15.13 15.97 14.45
CA ASP A 130 -14.77 17.19 13.71
C ASP A 130 -13.51 17.03 12.84
N CYS A 131 -12.87 15.87 12.84
CA CYS A 131 -11.68 15.63 12.01
C CYS A 131 -12.10 15.34 10.55
N GLU A 132 -11.42 15.98 9.63
CA GLU A 132 -11.61 15.79 8.19
C GLU A 132 -11.11 14.42 7.72
N TYR A 133 -9.99 13.95 8.29
CA TYR A 133 -9.32 12.71 7.91
C TYR A 133 -9.76 11.53 8.78
N LEU A 134 -9.83 10.34 8.18
CA LEU A 134 -10.15 9.10 8.91
C LEU A 134 -9.12 8.85 9.99
N LEU A 135 -7.84 8.86 9.62
CA LEU A 135 -6.72 8.68 10.53
C LEU A 135 -6.19 10.05 10.97
N HIS A 136 -6.08 10.25 12.27
CA HIS A 136 -5.68 11.51 12.86
C HIS A 136 -4.79 11.31 14.09
N THR A 137 -3.98 12.28 14.41
CA THR A 137 -3.21 12.35 15.67
C THR A 137 -4.14 12.61 16.86
N GLU A 138 -3.64 12.51 18.09
CA GLU A 138 -4.44 12.76 19.30
C GLU A 138 -5.02 14.17 19.35
N ASP A 139 -4.32 15.15 18.75
CA ASP A 139 -4.78 16.53 18.61
C ASP A 139 -5.65 16.78 17.37
N GLY A 140 -6.16 15.72 16.74
CA GLY A 140 -7.12 15.78 15.62
C GLY A 140 -6.52 16.20 14.28
N LYS A 141 -5.18 16.23 14.16
CA LYS A 141 -4.52 16.62 12.92
C LYS A 141 -4.24 15.43 12.00
N ARG A 142 -4.12 15.71 10.72
CA ARG A 142 -3.72 14.74 9.70
C ARG A 142 -2.32 14.19 10.00
N PHE A 143 -2.13 12.89 9.81
CA PHE A 143 -0.79 12.29 9.79
C PHE A 143 -0.02 12.72 8.54
N LEU A 144 1.15 13.33 8.72
CA LEU A 144 2.11 13.50 7.65
C LEU A 144 2.96 12.23 7.55
N TYR A 145 3.21 11.74 6.33
CA TYR A 145 3.93 10.48 6.11
C TYR A 145 5.24 10.38 6.90
N ARG A 146 6.06 11.44 6.89
CA ARG A 146 7.35 11.44 7.61
C ARG A 146 7.16 11.27 9.12
N ASN A 147 6.23 12.05 9.69
CA ASN A 147 5.95 11.97 11.13
C ASN A 147 5.36 10.61 11.51
N TYR A 148 4.42 10.10 10.70
CA TYR A 148 3.86 8.77 10.91
C TYR A 148 4.94 7.69 10.87
N TYR A 149 5.83 7.73 9.88
CA TYR A 149 6.90 6.75 9.71
C TYR A 149 7.87 6.76 10.90
N ASP A 150 8.37 7.96 11.28
CA ASP A 150 9.40 8.09 12.31
C ASP A 150 8.83 7.90 13.74
N SER A 151 7.60 8.39 14.02
CA SER A 151 7.04 8.45 15.38
C SER A 151 6.05 7.32 15.70
N TYR A 152 5.50 6.65 14.71
CA TYR A 152 4.51 5.57 14.91
C TYR A 152 4.95 4.27 14.27
N TRP A 153 5.11 4.23 12.95
CA TRP A 153 5.43 2.98 12.24
C TRP A 153 6.70 2.32 12.79
N THR A 154 7.83 3.02 12.78
CA THR A 154 9.13 2.45 13.19
C THR A 154 9.10 1.92 14.61
N PRO A 155 8.67 2.69 15.65
CA PRO A 155 8.58 2.16 17.00
C PRO A 155 7.66 0.95 17.15
N LEU A 156 6.50 0.94 16.47
CA LEU A 156 5.55 -0.17 16.55
C LEU A 156 6.12 -1.47 15.99
N VAL A 157 6.72 -1.43 14.79
CA VAL A 157 7.28 -2.65 14.18
C VAL A 157 8.53 -3.14 14.90
N GLU A 158 9.36 -2.24 15.44
CA GLU A 158 10.53 -2.57 16.26
C GLU A 158 10.12 -3.26 17.57
N GLN A 159 9.05 -2.79 18.23
CA GLN A 159 8.53 -3.34 19.47
C GLN A 159 8.17 -4.82 19.34
N ILE A 160 7.66 -5.24 18.20
CA ILE A 160 7.29 -6.64 17.91
C ILE A 160 8.34 -7.39 17.09
N GLY A 161 9.53 -6.80 16.93
CA GLY A 161 10.68 -7.42 16.26
C GLY A 161 10.51 -7.60 14.74
N ILE A 162 9.81 -6.67 14.08
CA ILE A 162 9.56 -6.69 12.64
C ILE A 162 10.38 -5.60 11.95
N ASP A 163 11.15 -5.96 10.92
CA ASP A 163 11.88 -5.02 10.05
C ASP A 163 11.18 -4.92 8.68
N ARG A 164 10.09 -4.16 8.62
CA ARG A 164 9.31 -3.94 7.40
C ARG A 164 8.97 -2.46 7.24
N THR A 165 8.89 -2.01 5.99
CA THR A 165 8.40 -0.66 5.67
C THR A 165 6.88 -0.69 5.40
N PRO A 166 6.16 0.46 5.50
CA PRO A 166 4.74 0.52 5.18
C PRO A 166 4.39 -0.02 3.79
N HIS A 167 5.30 0.10 2.82
CA HIS A 167 5.05 -0.42 1.46
C HIS A 167 4.99 -1.96 1.41
N CYS A 168 5.59 -2.64 2.39
CA CYS A 168 5.53 -4.10 2.49
C CYS A 168 4.11 -4.60 2.78
N THR A 169 3.24 -3.80 3.45
CA THR A 169 1.85 -4.19 3.72
C THR A 169 1.08 -4.42 2.42
N ARG A 170 1.28 -3.54 1.43
CA ARG A 170 0.65 -3.70 0.12
C ARG A 170 1.15 -4.94 -0.63
N HIS A 171 2.44 -5.26 -0.55
CA HIS A 171 2.97 -6.51 -1.12
C HIS A 171 2.37 -7.73 -0.42
N THR A 172 2.17 -7.64 0.89
CA THR A 172 1.52 -8.69 1.70
C THR A 172 0.08 -8.87 1.28
N CYS A 173 -0.70 -7.80 1.17
CA CYS A 173 -2.09 -7.86 0.70
C CYS A 173 -2.22 -8.56 -0.67
N ILE A 174 -1.40 -8.18 -1.64
CA ILE A 174 -1.39 -8.80 -2.97
C ILE A 174 -1.10 -10.31 -2.86
N SER A 175 -0.13 -10.68 -2.02
CA SER A 175 0.25 -12.09 -1.82
C SER A 175 -0.86 -12.89 -1.17
N MET A 176 -1.50 -12.36 -0.11
CA MET A 176 -2.62 -13.00 0.59
C MET A 176 -3.82 -13.19 -0.34
N LEU A 177 -4.18 -12.18 -1.12
CA LEU A 177 -5.24 -12.30 -2.13
C LEU A 177 -4.93 -13.39 -3.17
N SER A 178 -3.70 -13.46 -3.66
CA SER A 178 -3.26 -14.47 -4.60
C SER A 178 -3.28 -15.87 -3.99
N GLU A 179 -2.81 -16.02 -2.74
CA GLU A 179 -2.82 -17.28 -1.98
C GLU A 179 -4.25 -17.75 -1.65
N ALA A 180 -5.19 -16.81 -1.46
CA ALA A 180 -6.62 -17.10 -1.30
C ALA A 180 -7.34 -17.41 -2.64
N GLY A 181 -6.62 -17.51 -3.75
CA GLY A 181 -7.18 -17.86 -5.06
C GLY A 181 -8.02 -16.75 -5.70
N VAL A 182 -7.83 -15.50 -5.29
CA VAL A 182 -8.51 -14.36 -5.90
C VAL A 182 -7.95 -14.10 -7.29
N GLN A 183 -8.81 -13.86 -8.26
CA GLN A 183 -8.40 -13.60 -9.65
C GLN A 183 -7.53 -12.34 -9.77
N ASP A 184 -6.51 -12.38 -10.60
CA ASP A 184 -5.56 -11.29 -10.85
C ASP A 184 -6.23 -9.95 -11.21
N THR A 185 -7.32 -9.99 -11.98
CA THR A 185 -8.11 -8.81 -12.35
C THR A 185 -8.75 -8.14 -11.13
N THR A 186 -9.27 -8.93 -10.20
CA THR A 186 -9.84 -8.46 -8.93
C THR A 186 -8.76 -7.88 -8.04
N ILE A 187 -7.61 -8.56 -7.91
CA ILE A 187 -6.45 -8.07 -7.15
C ILE A 187 -6.00 -6.71 -7.69
N LYS A 188 -5.81 -6.59 -9.02
CA LYS A 188 -5.41 -5.34 -9.67
C LYS A 188 -6.40 -4.20 -9.40
N LYS A 189 -7.69 -4.50 -9.37
CA LYS A 189 -8.75 -3.54 -9.07
C LYS A 189 -8.66 -3.04 -7.62
N ILE A 190 -8.54 -3.93 -6.64
CA ILE A 190 -8.41 -3.60 -5.22
C ILE A 190 -7.18 -2.72 -4.99
N VAL A 191 -6.01 -3.14 -5.50
CA VAL A 191 -4.76 -2.46 -5.20
C VAL A 191 -4.45 -1.28 -6.14
N GLY A 192 -5.13 -1.14 -7.29
CA GLY A 192 -4.86 -0.06 -8.25
C GLY A 192 -3.52 -0.23 -8.98
N HIS A 193 -3.28 -1.40 -9.59
CA HIS A 193 -2.07 -1.69 -10.34
C HIS A 193 -2.30 -1.44 -11.84
N SER A 194 -1.59 -0.46 -12.42
CA SER A 194 -1.85 0.06 -13.77
C SER A 194 -1.22 -0.73 -14.92
N GLY A 195 -0.31 -1.66 -14.63
CA GLY A 195 0.62 -2.19 -15.64
C GLY A 195 0.09 -3.30 -16.51
N ALA A 196 -1.14 -3.80 -16.34
CA ALA A 196 -1.57 -5.02 -16.99
C ALA A 196 -3.09 -5.21 -17.21
N MET A 197 -3.91 -4.15 -17.10
CA MET A 197 -5.30 -4.27 -17.55
C MET A 197 -5.35 -3.93 -19.04
N THR A 198 -5.69 -4.92 -19.87
CA THR A 198 -6.02 -4.70 -21.27
C THR A 198 -7.26 -3.83 -21.40
N LEU A 199 -7.45 -3.18 -22.58
CA LEU A 199 -8.68 -2.41 -22.85
C LEU A 199 -9.94 -3.24 -22.61
N THR A 200 -9.90 -4.52 -22.93
CA THR A 200 -10.97 -5.49 -22.72
C THR A 200 -11.27 -5.68 -21.22
N GLU A 201 -10.24 -5.84 -20.37
CA GLU A 201 -10.41 -5.98 -18.93
C GLU A 201 -10.97 -4.69 -18.28
N LYS A 202 -10.63 -3.50 -18.79
CA LYS A 202 -11.19 -2.23 -18.32
C LYS A 202 -12.69 -2.07 -18.62
N VAL A 203 -13.13 -2.54 -19.77
CA VAL A 203 -14.52 -2.38 -20.25
C VAL A 203 -15.47 -3.40 -19.62
N TYR A 204 -15.00 -4.64 -19.36
CA TYR A 204 -15.86 -5.74 -18.92
C TYR A 204 -15.90 -5.98 -17.40
N THR A 205 -15.11 -5.29 -16.60
CA THR A 205 -15.07 -5.48 -15.14
C THR A 205 -15.84 -4.41 -14.37
N HIS A 206 -17.16 -4.37 -14.52
CA HIS A 206 -18.05 -3.87 -13.47
C HIS A 206 -18.19 -4.96 -12.40
N LEU A 207 -17.14 -5.13 -11.56
CA LEU A 207 -17.28 -5.99 -10.38
C LEU A 207 -18.13 -5.25 -9.34
N ASP A 208 -19.14 -5.92 -8.85
CA ASP A 208 -19.92 -5.48 -7.71
C ASP A 208 -19.02 -5.29 -6.49
N MET A 209 -19.30 -4.31 -5.63
CA MET A 209 -18.53 -4.07 -4.41
C MET A 209 -18.52 -5.32 -3.52
N GLN A 210 -19.63 -6.06 -3.45
CA GLN A 210 -19.70 -7.29 -2.67
C GLN A 210 -18.63 -8.31 -3.11
N VAL A 211 -18.37 -8.44 -4.40
CA VAL A 211 -17.31 -9.34 -4.92
C VAL A 211 -15.92 -8.92 -4.43
N LEU A 212 -15.67 -7.60 -4.28
CA LEU A 212 -14.41 -7.10 -3.75
C LEU A 212 -14.31 -7.31 -2.24
N VAL A 213 -15.40 -7.14 -1.50
CA VAL A 213 -15.47 -7.42 -0.05
C VAL A 213 -15.29 -8.93 0.20
N ASP A 214 -15.97 -9.78 -0.55
CA ASP A 214 -15.80 -11.24 -0.44
C ASP A 214 -14.37 -11.67 -0.76
N ALA A 215 -13.74 -11.02 -1.74
CA ALA A 215 -12.34 -11.32 -2.09
C ALA A 215 -11.37 -10.99 -0.96
N ILE A 216 -11.55 -9.85 -0.27
CA ILE A 216 -10.67 -9.51 0.85
C ILE A 216 -10.97 -10.35 2.09
N ASN A 217 -12.23 -10.72 2.35
CA ASN A 217 -12.60 -11.59 3.46
C ASN A 217 -11.97 -12.97 3.38
N LYS A 218 -11.82 -13.54 2.16
CA LYS A 218 -11.11 -14.82 1.94
C LYS A 218 -9.68 -14.83 2.48
N THR A 219 -9.01 -13.68 2.51
CA THR A 219 -7.65 -13.60 3.07
C THR A 219 -7.62 -13.78 4.57
N LEU A 220 -8.72 -13.44 5.26
CA LEU A 220 -8.86 -13.53 6.71
C LEU A 220 -9.34 -14.90 7.19
N GLU A 221 -10.10 -15.63 6.38
CA GLU A 221 -10.54 -17.01 6.70
C GLU A 221 -9.35 -17.96 6.86
N ASN A 222 -8.30 -17.77 6.04
CA ASN A 222 -7.09 -18.59 6.11
C ASN A 222 -6.17 -18.23 7.28
N GLU A 223 -6.36 -17.10 7.93
CA GLU A 223 -5.50 -16.61 9.01
C GLU A 223 -6.06 -16.91 10.40
N ASP A 224 -7.35 -17.23 10.54
CA ASP A 224 -7.94 -17.55 11.83
C ASP A 224 -7.26 -18.75 12.51
N ILE A 225 -6.71 -19.67 11.72
CA ILE A 225 -5.95 -20.82 12.21
C ILE A 225 -4.61 -20.37 12.82
N VAL A 226 -3.90 -19.45 12.15
CA VAL A 226 -2.57 -18.98 12.58
C VAL A 226 -2.66 -18.05 13.79
N ILE A 227 -3.72 -17.24 13.86
CA ILE A 227 -3.97 -16.33 14.98
C ILE A 227 -4.33 -17.13 16.24
N ALA A 228 -5.17 -18.14 16.13
CA ALA A 228 -5.54 -19.01 17.26
C ALA A 228 -4.33 -19.74 17.84
N ASP A 229 -3.40 -20.18 17.00
CA ASP A 229 -2.13 -20.80 17.42
C ASP A 229 -1.20 -19.81 18.14
N ALA A 230 -1.18 -18.53 17.68
CA ALA A 230 -0.35 -17.48 18.28
C ALA A 230 -0.91 -16.94 19.62
N GLU A 231 -2.22 -16.95 19.81
CA GLU A 231 -2.87 -16.58 21.08
C GLU A 231 -2.76 -17.70 22.14
N SER A 232 -2.41 -18.92 21.71
CA SER A 232 -2.29 -20.10 22.59
C SER A 232 -0.84 -20.39 23.04
N ALA A 233 0.15 -19.67 22.53
CA ALA A 233 1.57 -19.85 22.80
C ALA A 233 2.11 -18.75 23.72
#